data_799ffd5f8a62d4a09372157787c97968
#
_entry.id   799ffd5f8a62d4a09372157787c97968
#
_cell.length_a   1.000
_cell.length_b   1.000
_cell.length_c   1.000
_cell.angle_alpha   90.00
_cell.angle_beta   90.00
_cell.angle_gamma   90.00
#
_symmetry.space_group_name_H-M   'P 1'
#
loop_
_entity.id
_entity.type
_entity.pdbx_description
1 polymer ?
#
loop_
_entity_poly.entity_id
_entity_poly.type
_entity_poly.pdbx_seq_one_letter_code
_entity_poly.pdbx_strand_id
1 'polypeptide(L)'
;MKSLFFRLYLWGMSLLASLRPIKEKNIVVLNGSGRSGSNGYLFYKYIKANHPDYDVTLVEPWPSSHLSWETWKKIGAAKYVITTHQPFKARRAQINIQFWHGVPLKRMGFMAHNTCYRANKRNQKLWHKNADMVTSSSDLYETLMSACMAIEGKKYQKLGFPRIDYIDQPAIAKEKLLEDLFKTKDEQAKIGIYMPTFRYELEDPSVMEMIKQGNFFAFLGFDPYELNDALKENHQYLIVKLHPYEMRMFDNFNSQCSNVAFLNNDYLFENNLDLYELLGDTDFLITDFSSIYFDYLYLDKPIIFITNYLKQYEKVRGLLLSPYEDVTPGPCVNSQKELLQVLRHPDDKQYQNQRFYWRELIDEVEDIDSCEPIFDYMTKNF
;
A
#
# COMPACT_ATOMS: atom_id res chain seq x y z
N MET A 1 0.67 -29.24 -0.27
CA MET A 1 1.79 -29.70 -1.12
C MET A 1 2.43 -28.56 -1.90
N LYS A 2 1.72 -27.74 -2.70
CA LYS A 2 2.30 -26.62 -3.49
C LYS A 2 3.21 -25.68 -2.67
N SER A 3 2.83 -25.31 -1.44
CA SER A 3 3.61 -24.43 -0.55
C SER A 3 4.97 -25.02 -0.11
N LEU A 4 5.06 -26.35 0.09
CA LEU A 4 6.33 -27.00 0.48
C LEU A 4 7.31 -27.06 -0.68
N PHE A 5 6.84 -27.45 -1.88
CA PHE A 5 7.68 -27.46 -3.08
C PHE A 5 8.22 -26.08 -3.42
N PHE A 6 7.38 -25.06 -3.30
CA PHE A 6 7.80 -23.68 -3.53
C PHE A 6 8.89 -23.22 -2.55
N ARG A 7 8.78 -23.60 -1.27
CA ARG A 7 9.84 -23.30 -0.27
C ARG A 7 11.13 -24.04 -0.56
N LEU A 8 11.05 -25.31 -0.97
CA LEU A 8 12.23 -26.08 -1.38
C LEU A 8 12.90 -25.46 -2.61
N TYR A 9 12.09 -25.00 -3.58
CA TYR A 9 12.58 -24.27 -4.74
C TYR A 9 13.32 -23.00 -4.32
N LEU A 10 12.70 -22.12 -3.52
CA LEU A 10 13.31 -20.88 -3.04
C LEU A 10 14.62 -21.17 -2.28
N TRP A 11 14.61 -22.21 -1.42
CA TRP A 11 15.80 -22.60 -0.66
C TRP A 11 16.93 -23.08 -1.59
N GLY A 12 16.64 -23.97 -2.53
CA GLY A 12 17.63 -24.50 -3.48
C GLY A 12 18.20 -23.41 -4.37
N MET A 13 17.37 -22.55 -4.91
CA MET A 13 17.81 -21.42 -5.74
C MET A 13 18.64 -20.41 -4.94
N SER A 14 18.26 -20.13 -3.69
CA SER A 14 19.06 -19.28 -2.80
C SER A 14 20.44 -19.86 -2.52
N LEU A 15 20.51 -21.18 -2.29
CA LEU A 15 21.79 -21.86 -2.09
C LEU A 15 22.70 -21.75 -3.30
N LEU A 16 22.18 -22.02 -4.50
CA LEU A 16 22.94 -21.89 -5.76
C LEU A 16 23.36 -20.43 -6.02
N ALA A 17 22.45 -19.48 -5.80
CA ALA A 17 22.73 -18.06 -5.96
C ALA A 17 23.81 -17.58 -4.98
N SER A 18 23.84 -18.13 -3.75
CA SER A 18 24.81 -17.77 -2.71
C SER A 18 26.26 -18.13 -3.05
N LEU A 19 26.51 -18.94 -4.08
CA LEU A 19 27.84 -19.24 -4.55
C LEU A 19 28.49 -18.08 -5.35
N ARG A 20 27.72 -17.07 -5.72
CA ARG A 20 28.24 -15.90 -6.43
C ARG A 20 28.97 -14.95 -5.46
N PRO A 21 30.08 -14.31 -5.88
CA PRO A 21 30.72 -13.28 -5.07
C PRO A 21 29.76 -12.09 -4.87
N ILE A 22 29.79 -11.50 -3.69
CA ILE A 22 29.05 -10.24 -3.42
C ILE A 22 29.77 -9.11 -4.14
N LYS A 23 28.98 -8.19 -4.70
CA LYS A 23 29.43 -6.94 -5.29
C LYS A 23 28.88 -5.80 -4.44
N GLU A 24 29.77 -4.97 -3.91
CA GLU A 24 29.44 -3.92 -2.91
C GLU A 24 28.41 -2.91 -3.40
N LYS A 25 28.43 -2.56 -4.70
CA LYS A 25 27.49 -1.60 -5.30
C LYS A 25 26.28 -2.26 -5.97
N ASN A 26 25.98 -3.52 -5.66
CA ASN A 26 24.81 -4.19 -6.22
C ASN A 26 23.65 -4.20 -5.21
N ILE A 27 22.52 -3.72 -5.67
CA ILE A 27 21.26 -3.68 -4.94
C ILE A 27 20.21 -4.53 -5.68
N VAL A 28 19.46 -5.35 -4.97
CA VAL A 28 18.28 -6.01 -5.51
C VAL A 28 17.04 -5.61 -4.73
N VAL A 29 16.03 -5.19 -5.45
CA VAL A 29 14.71 -4.84 -4.89
C VAL A 29 13.73 -5.97 -5.19
N LEU A 30 13.27 -6.65 -4.17
CA LEU A 30 12.33 -7.76 -4.25
C LEU A 30 10.91 -7.23 -4.00
N ASN A 31 10.24 -6.81 -5.08
CA ASN A 31 8.95 -6.14 -4.99
C ASN A 31 7.79 -7.14 -5.00
N GLY A 32 7.10 -7.24 -3.85
CA GLY A 32 5.88 -8.04 -3.68
C GLY A 32 4.58 -7.22 -3.65
N SER A 33 4.67 -5.89 -3.66
CA SER A 33 3.52 -4.98 -3.53
C SER A 33 2.91 -4.57 -4.90
N GLY A 34 3.52 -4.96 -6.01
CA GLY A 34 3.13 -4.46 -7.34
C GLY A 34 3.35 -2.96 -7.45
N ARG A 35 2.37 -2.22 -7.97
CA ARG A 35 2.42 -0.77 -8.22
C ARG A 35 1.37 0.01 -7.41
N SER A 36 0.96 -0.54 -6.26
CA SER A 36 -0.08 0.05 -5.41
C SER A 36 0.52 0.52 -4.07
N GLY A 37 1.41 1.50 -4.10
CA GLY A 37 2.12 2.03 -2.94
C GLY A 37 3.36 1.21 -2.57
N SER A 38 4.19 0.90 -3.55
CA SER A 38 5.39 0.10 -3.37
C SER A 38 6.60 0.93 -2.96
N ASN A 39 6.92 0.94 -1.67
CA ASN A 39 8.19 1.49 -1.19
C ASN A 39 9.40 0.96 -1.98
N GLY A 40 9.41 -0.34 -2.30
CA GLY A 40 10.50 -0.96 -3.03
C GLY A 40 10.64 -0.42 -4.46
N TYR A 41 9.52 -0.32 -5.19
CA TYR A 41 9.56 0.18 -6.56
C TYR A 41 9.97 1.66 -6.62
N LEU A 42 9.42 2.49 -5.75
CA LEU A 42 9.71 3.93 -5.72
C LEU A 42 11.16 4.18 -5.29
N PHE A 43 11.68 3.44 -4.33
CA PHE A 43 13.10 3.48 -4.00
C PHE A 43 14.01 3.00 -5.13
N TYR A 44 13.58 1.98 -5.90
CA TYR A 44 14.29 1.57 -7.12
C TYR A 44 14.36 2.71 -8.13
N LYS A 45 13.26 3.43 -8.37
CA LYS A 45 13.24 4.62 -9.26
C LYS A 45 14.23 5.67 -8.76
N TYR A 46 14.19 5.96 -7.47
CA TYR A 46 15.08 6.93 -6.83
C TYR A 46 16.57 6.58 -7.05
N ILE A 47 16.97 5.34 -6.73
CA ILE A 47 18.37 4.91 -6.91
C ILE A 47 18.80 5.00 -8.38
N LYS A 48 17.93 4.58 -9.30
CA LYS A 48 18.22 4.65 -10.75
C LYS A 48 18.48 6.07 -11.23
N ALA A 49 17.78 7.04 -10.67
CA ALA A 49 17.90 8.45 -11.06
C ALA A 49 19.10 9.14 -10.40
N ASN A 50 19.36 8.87 -9.11
CA ASN A 50 20.28 9.66 -8.30
C ASN A 50 21.63 8.97 -8.02
N HIS A 51 21.68 7.62 -8.11
CA HIS A 51 22.90 6.85 -7.81
C HIS A 51 23.28 5.89 -8.97
N PRO A 52 23.65 6.44 -10.15
CA PRO A 52 23.90 5.66 -11.37
C PRO A 52 25.14 4.74 -11.26
N ASP A 53 25.98 4.93 -10.26
CA ASP A 53 27.15 4.09 -9.96
C ASP A 53 26.77 2.80 -9.22
N TYR A 54 25.51 2.63 -8.79
CA TYR A 54 24.99 1.40 -8.23
C TYR A 54 24.22 0.59 -9.29
N ASP A 55 24.50 -0.72 -9.33
CA ASP A 55 23.75 -1.66 -10.16
C ASP A 55 22.50 -2.12 -9.39
N VAL A 56 21.36 -1.45 -9.63
CA VAL A 56 20.10 -1.79 -9.00
C VAL A 56 19.21 -2.63 -9.91
N THR A 57 18.71 -3.74 -9.41
CA THR A 57 17.84 -4.67 -10.12
C THR A 57 16.49 -4.79 -9.42
N LEU A 58 15.40 -4.51 -10.15
CA LEU A 58 14.03 -4.77 -9.69
C LEU A 58 13.63 -6.20 -10.04
N VAL A 59 13.10 -6.93 -9.06
CA VAL A 59 12.51 -8.27 -9.22
C VAL A 59 11.05 -8.20 -8.86
N GLU A 60 10.20 -8.31 -9.88
CA GLU A 60 8.75 -8.13 -9.76
C GLU A 60 8.02 -9.09 -10.72
N PRO A 61 7.03 -9.88 -10.24
CA PRO A 61 6.63 -10.01 -8.84
C PRO A 61 7.57 -10.84 -7.98
N TRP A 62 7.64 -10.55 -6.69
CA TRP A 62 8.34 -11.36 -5.70
C TRP A 62 7.40 -11.81 -4.57
N PRO A 63 7.47 -13.07 -4.09
CA PRO A 63 8.29 -14.18 -4.62
C PRO A 63 7.64 -14.85 -5.85
N SER A 64 8.47 -15.35 -6.77
CA SER A 64 8.01 -16.03 -7.98
C SER A 64 8.79 -17.32 -8.23
N SER A 65 8.12 -18.35 -8.78
CA SER A 65 8.76 -19.60 -9.25
C SER A 65 9.26 -19.51 -10.68
N HIS A 66 9.02 -18.40 -11.37
CA HIS A 66 9.35 -18.21 -12.79
C HIS A 66 10.58 -17.31 -13.02
N LEU A 67 11.36 -17.03 -11.96
CA LEU A 67 12.54 -16.20 -12.08
C LEU A 67 13.62 -16.93 -12.90
N SER A 68 14.25 -16.20 -13.82
CA SER A 68 15.37 -16.70 -14.60
C SER A 68 16.60 -16.97 -13.73
N TRP A 69 17.52 -17.83 -14.20
CA TRP A 69 18.80 -18.04 -13.53
C TRP A 69 19.63 -16.75 -13.48
N GLU A 70 19.54 -15.89 -14.49
CA GLU A 70 20.21 -14.58 -14.49
C GLU A 70 19.70 -13.68 -13.36
N THR A 71 18.38 -13.67 -13.12
CA THR A 71 17.79 -12.95 -11.97
C THR A 71 18.33 -13.50 -10.65
N TRP A 72 18.38 -14.82 -10.49
CA TRP A 72 18.95 -15.46 -9.29
C TRP A 72 20.42 -15.14 -9.08
N LYS A 73 21.21 -15.06 -10.14
CA LYS A 73 22.63 -14.63 -10.06
C LYS A 73 22.74 -13.19 -9.52
N LYS A 74 21.86 -12.28 -9.97
CA LYS A 74 21.81 -10.90 -9.47
C LYS A 74 21.39 -10.86 -7.99
N ILE A 75 20.37 -11.63 -7.61
CA ILE A 75 19.97 -11.76 -6.20
C ILE A 75 21.14 -12.24 -5.33
N GLY A 76 21.87 -13.26 -5.77
CA GLY A 76 23.00 -13.81 -5.01
C GLY A 76 24.21 -12.90 -4.93
N ALA A 77 24.43 -12.04 -5.93
CA ALA A 77 25.56 -11.12 -6.00
C ALA A 77 25.30 -9.78 -5.30
N ALA A 78 24.04 -9.45 -4.98
CA ALA A 78 23.71 -8.18 -4.35
C ALA A 78 24.26 -8.09 -2.92
N LYS A 79 24.86 -6.95 -2.58
CA LYS A 79 25.19 -6.57 -1.19
C LYS A 79 23.91 -6.26 -0.42
N TYR A 80 23.04 -5.44 -1.00
CA TYR A 80 21.81 -4.97 -0.38
C TYR A 80 20.59 -5.63 -1.01
N VAL A 81 19.71 -6.14 -0.16
CA VAL A 81 18.45 -6.79 -0.54
C VAL A 81 17.30 -6.02 0.09
N ILE A 82 16.51 -5.37 -0.73
CA ILE A 82 15.36 -4.57 -0.29
C ILE A 82 14.09 -5.39 -0.39
N THR A 83 13.28 -5.39 0.66
CA THR A 83 12.03 -6.15 0.74
C THR A 83 10.89 -5.32 1.34
N THR A 84 9.65 -5.62 0.95
CA THR A 84 8.44 -4.90 1.40
C THR A 84 7.46 -5.76 2.19
N HIS A 85 7.65 -7.08 2.23
CA HIS A 85 6.77 -8.02 2.96
C HIS A 85 7.56 -8.88 3.94
N GLN A 86 8.10 -10.01 3.48
CA GLN A 86 8.94 -10.85 4.33
C GLN A 86 10.42 -10.57 4.06
N PRO A 87 11.22 -10.37 5.11
CA PRO A 87 12.65 -10.17 4.93
C PRO A 87 13.30 -11.43 4.32
N PHE A 88 14.16 -11.20 3.34
CA PHE A 88 14.82 -12.26 2.60
C PHE A 88 16.30 -11.94 2.37
N LYS A 89 17.14 -12.95 2.57
CA LYS A 89 18.56 -12.98 2.15
C LYS A 89 18.88 -14.34 1.55
N ALA A 90 19.57 -14.38 0.41
CA ALA A 90 20.07 -15.63 -0.14
C ALA A 90 21.26 -16.16 0.67
N ARG A 91 22.02 -15.28 1.34
CA ARG A 91 23.18 -15.61 2.20
C ARG A 91 23.35 -14.60 3.34
N ARG A 92 24.04 -15.00 4.41
CA ARG A 92 24.23 -14.18 5.62
C ARG A 92 24.96 -12.86 5.38
N ALA A 93 25.89 -12.85 4.42
CA ALA A 93 26.70 -11.65 4.14
C ALA A 93 25.96 -10.55 3.37
N GLN A 94 24.72 -10.78 2.94
CA GLN A 94 23.86 -9.74 2.41
C GLN A 94 23.22 -8.94 3.54
N ILE A 95 22.91 -7.69 3.25
CA ILE A 95 22.17 -6.77 4.13
C ILE A 95 20.75 -6.66 3.63
N ASN A 96 19.76 -6.95 4.47
CA ASN A 96 18.36 -6.76 4.14
C ASN A 96 17.79 -5.49 4.76
N ILE A 97 17.29 -4.61 3.91
CA ILE A 97 16.54 -3.42 4.28
C ILE A 97 15.06 -3.73 4.06
N GLN A 98 14.29 -3.64 5.13
CA GLN A 98 12.86 -3.97 5.12
C GLN A 98 12.03 -2.70 5.24
N PHE A 99 11.24 -2.40 4.20
CA PHE A 99 10.42 -1.20 4.16
C PHE A 99 9.01 -1.40 4.71
N TRP A 100 8.52 -2.65 4.70
CA TRP A 100 7.10 -2.91 4.93
C TRP A 100 6.21 -2.17 3.92
N HIS A 101 4.90 -2.01 4.22
CA HIS A 101 3.93 -1.45 3.28
C HIS A 101 2.84 -0.61 3.99
N GLY A 102 3.17 0.06 5.08
CA GLY A 102 2.33 1.04 5.75
C GLY A 102 2.17 0.85 7.25
N VAL A 103 1.57 1.86 7.89
CA VAL A 103 1.24 1.82 9.32
C VAL A 103 0.23 0.71 9.58
N PRO A 104 0.48 -0.20 10.54
CA PRO A 104 -0.46 -1.28 10.82
C PRO A 104 -1.72 -0.76 11.50
N LEU A 105 -2.86 -0.93 10.84
CA LEU A 105 -4.18 -0.63 11.41
C LEU A 105 -4.90 -1.89 11.87
N LYS A 106 -4.80 -2.96 11.10
CA LYS A 106 -5.44 -4.25 11.38
C LYS A 106 -4.54 -5.18 12.18
N ARG A 107 -5.14 -6.02 13.02
CA ARG A 107 -4.42 -7.05 13.77
C ARG A 107 -3.79 -8.06 12.83
N MET A 108 -2.50 -8.34 13.04
CA MET A 108 -1.74 -9.30 12.25
C MET A 108 -0.68 -9.98 13.11
N GLY A 109 -0.08 -11.05 12.59
CA GLY A 109 0.97 -11.79 13.30
C GLY A 109 0.55 -12.24 14.70
N PHE A 110 1.28 -11.85 15.73
CA PHE A 110 0.98 -12.22 17.12
C PHE A 110 -0.27 -11.54 17.69
N MET A 111 -0.70 -10.44 17.10
CA MET A 111 -1.91 -9.73 17.52
C MET A 111 -3.18 -10.25 16.84
N ALA A 112 -3.08 -11.06 15.79
CA ALA A 112 -4.23 -11.60 15.08
C ALA A 112 -4.91 -12.75 15.87
N HIS A 113 -6.25 -12.72 15.93
CA HIS A 113 -7.02 -13.70 16.68
C HIS A 113 -7.07 -15.09 16.01
N ASN A 114 -6.98 -15.14 14.69
CA ASN A 114 -7.19 -16.35 13.87
C ASN A 114 -5.89 -16.95 13.31
N THR A 115 -4.73 -16.69 13.89
CA THR A 115 -3.45 -17.19 13.39
C THR A 115 -2.87 -18.33 14.23
N CYS A 116 -2.05 -19.15 13.55
CA CYS A 116 -1.35 -20.25 14.20
C CYS A 116 -0.08 -19.73 14.89
N TYR A 117 0.03 -19.92 16.20
CA TYR A 117 1.20 -19.55 16.99
C TYR A 117 2.53 -20.08 16.41
N ARG A 118 2.56 -21.33 15.91
CA ARG A 118 3.76 -21.90 15.27
C ARG A 118 4.16 -21.15 14.00
N ALA A 119 3.18 -20.67 13.23
CA ALA A 119 3.45 -19.87 12.05
C ALA A 119 4.05 -18.50 12.43
N ASN A 120 3.49 -17.84 13.44
CA ASN A 120 4.00 -16.57 13.96
C ASN A 120 5.43 -16.70 14.50
N LYS A 121 5.72 -17.77 15.28
CA LYS A 121 7.08 -18.04 15.76
C LYS A 121 8.09 -18.30 14.62
N ARG A 122 7.65 -18.94 13.55
CA ARG A 122 8.50 -19.11 12.36
C ARG A 122 8.76 -17.77 11.65
N ASN A 123 7.74 -16.94 11.50
CA ASN A 123 7.88 -15.61 10.94
C ASN A 123 8.79 -14.74 11.79
N GLN A 124 8.61 -14.71 13.11
CA GLN A 124 9.52 -14.03 14.04
C GLN A 124 10.99 -14.42 13.82
N LYS A 125 11.27 -15.72 13.70
CA LYS A 125 12.64 -16.19 13.41
C LYS A 125 13.16 -15.69 12.08
N LEU A 126 12.31 -15.58 11.06
CA LEU A 126 12.70 -15.03 9.75
C LEU A 126 13.03 -13.53 9.85
N TRP A 127 12.20 -12.75 10.55
CA TRP A 127 12.46 -11.34 10.80
C TRP A 127 13.74 -11.13 11.60
N HIS A 128 13.91 -11.86 12.70
CA HIS A 128 15.12 -11.79 13.51
C HIS A 128 16.39 -12.11 12.71
N LYS A 129 16.34 -13.16 11.87
CA LYS A 129 17.51 -13.65 11.12
C LYS A 129 17.82 -12.79 9.90
N ASN A 130 16.80 -12.32 9.16
CA ASN A 130 16.99 -11.78 7.83
C ASN A 130 16.88 -10.27 7.76
N ALA A 131 16.03 -9.60 8.54
CA ALA A 131 15.98 -8.14 8.56
C ALA A 131 17.17 -7.59 9.34
N ASP A 132 18.02 -6.83 8.69
CA ASP A 132 19.12 -6.11 9.35
C ASP A 132 18.67 -4.71 9.75
N MET A 133 17.86 -4.06 8.92
CA MET A 133 17.25 -2.76 9.16
C MET A 133 15.77 -2.82 8.78
N VAL A 134 14.93 -2.12 9.53
CA VAL A 134 13.51 -1.89 9.24
C VAL A 134 13.27 -0.38 9.28
N THR A 135 12.76 0.20 8.20
CA THR A 135 12.39 1.61 8.20
C THR A 135 11.17 1.84 9.07
N SER A 136 11.14 2.96 9.74
CA SER A 136 10.01 3.43 10.55
C SER A 136 9.77 4.91 10.34
N SER A 137 8.58 5.38 10.71
CA SER A 137 8.23 6.80 10.68
C SER A 137 7.96 7.38 12.08
N SER A 138 7.65 6.52 13.08
CA SER A 138 7.29 6.99 14.42
C SER A 138 7.40 5.90 15.48
N ASP A 139 7.43 6.29 16.74
CA ASP A 139 7.37 5.38 17.89
C ASP A 139 6.05 4.58 17.91
N LEU A 140 4.95 5.19 17.45
CA LEU A 140 3.67 4.49 17.31
C LEU A 140 3.80 3.34 16.28
N TYR A 141 4.38 3.62 15.11
CA TYR A 141 4.62 2.58 14.09
C TYR A 141 5.46 1.43 14.65
N GLU A 142 6.58 1.74 15.31
CA GLU A 142 7.49 0.74 15.89
C GLU A 142 6.80 -0.13 16.93
N THR A 143 5.98 0.49 17.78
CA THR A 143 5.19 -0.21 18.81
C THR A 143 4.19 -1.19 18.17
N LEU A 144 3.40 -0.72 17.20
CA LEU A 144 2.40 -1.54 16.52
C LEU A 144 3.05 -2.69 15.73
N MET A 145 4.13 -2.41 15.00
CA MET A 145 4.86 -3.44 14.25
C MET A 145 5.52 -4.46 15.19
N SER A 146 6.11 -4.02 16.28
CA SER A 146 6.74 -4.92 17.27
C SER A 146 5.71 -5.82 17.95
N ALA A 147 4.52 -5.29 18.29
CA ALA A 147 3.42 -6.09 18.81
C ALA A 147 2.97 -7.17 17.80
N CYS A 148 2.89 -6.83 16.53
CA CYS A 148 2.46 -7.74 15.46
C CYS A 148 3.51 -8.79 15.08
N MET A 149 4.76 -8.37 14.88
CA MET A 149 5.81 -9.19 14.26
C MET A 149 6.92 -9.60 15.21
N ALA A 150 6.90 -9.08 16.44
CA ALA A 150 7.96 -9.25 17.45
C ALA A 150 9.35 -8.85 16.94
N ILE A 151 9.42 -7.68 16.32
CA ILE A 151 10.65 -7.07 15.83
C ILE A 151 11.39 -6.41 17.00
N GLU A 152 12.71 -6.56 17.04
CA GLU A 152 13.56 -5.93 18.05
C GLU A 152 13.74 -4.44 17.76
N GLY A 153 13.55 -3.56 18.76
CA GLY A 153 13.65 -2.10 18.61
C GLY A 153 14.92 -1.60 17.95
N LYS A 154 16.07 -2.25 18.22
CA LYS A 154 17.38 -1.88 17.63
C LYS A 154 17.45 -2.01 16.10
N LYS A 155 16.47 -2.69 15.46
CA LYS A 155 16.42 -2.87 14.00
C LYS A 155 15.72 -1.71 13.31
N TYR A 156 14.94 -0.94 14.03
CA TYR A 156 14.25 0.19 13.44
C TYR A 156 15.20 1.37 13.21
N GLN A 157 14.96 2.04 12.10
CA GLN A 157 15.57 3.33 11.80
C GLN A 157 14.46 4.28 11.35
N LYS A 158 14.28 5.36 12.08
CA LYS A 158 13.23 6.35 11.86
C LYS A 158 13.65 7.28 10.72
N LEU A 159 13.47 6.79 9.49
CA LEU A 159 13.88 7.43 8.24
C LEU A 159 12.71 7.60 7.25
N GLY A 160 11.48 7.31 7.69
CA GLY A 160 10.30 7.39 6.84
C GLY A 160 10.17 6.23 5.84
N PHE A 161 9.39 6.48 4.80
CA PHE A 161 9.06 5.48 3.77
C PHE A 161 9.17 6.07 2.37
N PRO A 162 9.91 5.44 1.44
CA PRO A 162 10.15 5.94 0.09
C PRO A 162 8.90 6.40 -0.68
N ARG A 163 7.75 5.77 -0.47
CA ARG A 163 6.52 6.11 -1.17
C ARG A 163 5.94 7.47 -0.77
N ILE A 164 6.28 7.96 0.42
CA ILE A 164 5.80 9.27 0.90
C ILE A 164 6.48 10.40 0.13
N ASP A 165 7.72 10.24 -0.30
CA ASP A 165 8.43 11.24 -1.12
C ASP A 165 7.74 11.52 -2.46
N TYR A 166 6.86 10.61 -2.91
CA TYR A 166 6.15 10.71 -4.20
C TYR A 166 4.68 11.10 -4.06
N ILE A 167 4.14 11.18 -2.84
CA ILE A 167 2.69 11.29 -2.66
C ILE A 167 2.13 12.65 -3.10
N ASP A 168 2.90 13.71 -2.99
CA ASP A 168 2.57 15.07 -3.40
C ASP A 168 3.27 15.50 -4.71
N GLN A 169 3.96 14.57 -5.37
CA GLN A 169 4.68 14.79 -6.62
C GLN A 169 4.07 13.97 -7.77
N PRO A 170 2.91 14.37 -8.29
CA PRO A 170 2.24 13.62 -9.34
C PRO A 170 3.12 13.52 -10.60
N ALA A 171 3.28 12.29 -11.10
CA ALA A 171 4.09 12.00 -12.28
C ALA A 171 3.35 12.25 -13.61
N ILE A 172 2.04 12.41 -13.57
CA ILE A 172 1.19 12.84 -14.69
C ILE A 172 0.28 13.96 -14.25
N ALA A 173 0.03 14.90 -15.16
CA ALA A 173 -0.86 16.03 -14.89
C ALA A 173 -2.32 15.56 -14.70
N LYS A 174 -3.06 16.26 -13.84
CA LYS A 174 -4.48 15.99 -13.55
C LYS A 174 -5.34 15.92 -14.82
N GLU A 175 -5.09 16.80 -15.77
CA GLU A 175 -5.80 16.85 -17.07
C GLU A 175 -5.57 15.55 -17.86
N LYS A 176 -4.36 15.02 -17.85
CA LYS A 176 -4.03 13.76 -18.51
C LYS A 176 -4.73 12.58 -17.83
N LEU A 177 -4.78 12.57 -16.51
CA LEU A 177 -5.50 11.55 -15.75
C LEU A 177 -7.01 11.57 -16.05
N LEU A 178 -7.62 12.76 -16.15
CA LEU A 178 -9.01 12.95 -16.56
C LEU A 178 -9.25 12.46 -17.98
N GLU A 179 -8.38 12.82 -18.93
CA GLU A 179 -8.50 12.38 -20.31
C GLU A 179 -8.36 10.86 -20.44
N ASP A 180 -7.39 10.26 -19.74
CA ASP A 180 -7.12 8.82 -19.82
C ASP A 180 -8.26 7.99 -19.23
N LEU A 181 -8.76 8.36 -18.05
CA LEU A 181 -9.71 7.55 -17.29
C LEU A 181 -11.17 7.90 -17.60
N PHE A 182 -11.48 9.19 -17.80
CA PHE A 182 -12.86 9.68 -17.91
C PHE A 182 -13.21 10.26 -19.29
N LYS A 183 -12.23 10.38 -20.20
CA LYS A 183 -12.41 10.96 -21.54
C LYS A 183 -12.98 12.38 -21.52
N THR A 184 -12.57 13.19 -20.56
CA THR A 184 -13.06 14.55 -20.32
C THR A 184 -11.92 15.55 -20.13
N LYS A 185 -12.24 16.85 -20.28
CA LYS A 185 -11.34 17.99 -20.06
C LYS A 185 -12.03 19.04 -19.16
N ASP A 186 -12.73 18.60 -18.14
CA ASP A 186 -13.41 19.47 -17.20
C ASP A 186 -12.40 20.23 -16.32
N GLU A 187 -12.29 21.54 -16.50
CA GLU A 187 -11.40 22.43 -15.76
C GLU A 187 -11.80 22.58 -14.27
N GLN A 188 -13.05 22.28 -13.92
CA GLN A 188 -13.57 22.35 -12.55
C GLN A 188 -13.49 20.98 -11.85
N ALA A 189 -12.95 19.98 -12.52
CA ALA A 189 -12.94 18.61 -12.02
C ALA A 189 -12.29 18.48 -10.64
N LYS A 190 -12.98 17.76 -9.77
CA LYS A 190 -12.46 17.24 -8.50
C LYS A 190 -12.37 15.73 -8.61
N ILE A 191 -11.19 15.18 -8.39
CA ILE A 191 -10.95 13.74 -8.48
C ILE A 191 -10.97 13.13 -7.08
N GLY A 192 -11.94 12.25 -6.81
CA GLY A 192 -11.92 11.37 -5.65
C GLY A 192 -11.28 10.03 -5.99
N ILE A 193 -10.69 9.40 -4.99
CA ILE A 193 -10.22 8.02 -5.12
C ILE A 193 -10.84 7.13 -4.04
N TYR A 194 -11.38 5.98 -4.45
CA TYR A 194 -11.92 4.96 -3.54
C TYR A 194 -10.97 3.78 -3.42
N MET A 195 -10.42 3.58 -2.23
CA MET A 195 -9.42 2.56 -1.93
C MET A 195 -9.81 1.77 -0.68
N PRO A 196 -10.69 0.77 -0.80
CA PRO A 196 -11.11 -0.01 0.34
C PRO A 196 -10.18 -1.17 0.65
N THR A 197 -10.38 -1.74 1.85
CA THR A 197 -9.85 -3.05 2.23
C THR A 197 -10.39 -4.16 1.33
N PHE A 198 -9.62 -5.22 1.12
CA PHE A 198 -10.07 -6.41 0.41
C PHE A 198 -11.27 -7.05 1.13
N ARG A 199 -12.48 -6.99 0.52
CA ARG A 199 -13.74 -7.40 1.17
C ARG A 199 -13.82 -8.89 1.49
N TYR A 200 -13.05 -9.71 0.81
CA TYR A 200 -12.91 -11.12 1.16
C TYR A 200 -12.46 -11.32 2.62
N GLU A 201 -11.78 -10.32 3.20
CA GLU A 201 -11.38 -10.32 4.61
C GLU A 201 -12.57 -10.21 5.59
N LEU A 202 -13.77 -9.83 5.12
CA LEU A 202 -14.99 -9.81 5.95
C LEU A 202 -15.55 -11.20 6.21
N GLU A 203 -15.13 -12.22 5.45
CA GLU A 203 -15.63 -13.60 5.51
C GLU A 203 -17.17 -13.67 5.40
N ASP A 204 -17.77 -12.76 4.62
CA ASP A 204 -19.22 -12.63 4.41
C ASP A 204 -19.56 -12.87 2.93
N PRO A 205 -20.20 -14.04 2.61
CA PRO A 205 -20.60 -14.35 1.24
C PRO A 205 -21.59 -13.36 0.63
N SER A 206 -22.43 -12.69 1.44
CA SER A 206 -23.41 -11.73 0.94
C SER A 206 -22.74 -10.46 0.43
N VAL A 207 -21.67 -10.01 1.08
CA VAL A 207 -20.86 -8.89 0.63
C VAL A 207 -20.19 -9.23 -0.70
N MET A 208 -19.63 -10.44 -0.83
CA MET A 208 -19.00 -10.88 -2.08
C MET A 208 -20.01 -10.99 -3.23
N GLU A 209 -21.26 -11.35 -2.94
CA GLU A 209 -22.31 -11.39 -3.95
C GLU A 209 -22.70 -9.98 -4.42
N MET A 210 -22.82 -9.01 -3.52
CA MET A 210 -23.03 -7.60 -3.88
C MET A 210 -21.89 -7.07 -4.77
N ILE A 211 -20.63 -7.38 -4.46
CA ILE A 211 -19.48 -7.01 -5.28
C ILE A 211 -19.59 -7.58 -6.69
N LYS A 212 -19.94 -8.86 -6.85
CA LYS A 212 -20.14 -9.51 -8.15
C LYS A 212 -21.26 -8.88 -8.99
N GLN A 213 -22.27 -8.30 -8.30
CA GLN A 213 -23.38 -7.59 -8.95
C GLN A 213 -23.03 -6.13 -9.31
N GLY A 214 -21.78 -5.70 -9.15
CA GLY A 214 -21.32 -4.36 -9.50
C GLY A 214 -21.39 -3.33 -8.36
N ASN A 215 -21.78 -3.75 -7.16
CA ASN A 215 -21.85 -2.89 -5.99
C ASN A 215 -20.47 -2.80 -5.31
N PHE A 216 -19.61 -1.93 -5.80
CA PHE A 216 -18.23 -1.81 -5.30
C PHE A 216 -18.11 -1.19 -3.90
N PHE A 217 -19.13 -0.48 -3.40
CA PHE A 217 -19.20 0.00 -2.02
C PHE A 217 -19.76 -1.03 -1.04
N ALA A 218 -20.45 -2.05 -1.55
CA ALA A 218 -21.22 -3.01 -0.77
C ALA A 218 -22.29 -2.36 0.13
N PHE A 219 -22.90 -1.25 -0.32
CA PHE A 219 -24.06 -0.64 0.35
C PHE A 219 -25.33 -1.39 0.02
N LEU A 220 -26.22 -1.53 1.00
CA LEU A 220 -27.57 -2.01 0.73
C LEU A 220 -28.32 -1.01 -0.15
N GLY A 221 -28.91 -1.49 -1.26
CA GLY A 221 -29.63 -0.63 -2.19
C GLY A 221 -28.75 0.31 -3.00
N PHE A 222 -27.51 -0.06 -3.26
CA PHE A 222 -26.60 0.74 -4.07
C PHE A 222 -27.14 0.95 -5.50
N ASP A 223 -27.20 2.21 -5.91
CA ASP A 223 -27.53 2.63 -7.28
C ASP A 223 -26.34 3.39 -7.88
N PRO A 224 -25.64 2.78 -8.86
CA PRO A 224 -24.50 3.42 -9.48
C PRO A 224 -24.88 4.64 -10.35
N TYR A 225 -26.12 4.72 -10.83
CA TYR A 225 -26.58 5.85 -11.62
C TYR A 225 -26.83 7.08 -10.75
N GLU A 226 -27.49 6.90 -9.60
CA GLU A 226 -27.67 7.97 -8.62
C GLU A 226 -26.30 8.52 -8.15
N LEU A 227 -25.32 7.64 -7.90
CA LEU A 227 -23.96 8.06 -7.59
C LEU A 227 -23.35 8.88 -8.73
N ASN A 228 -23.45 8.39 -9.96
CA ASN A 228 -22.86 9.04 -11.12
C ASN A 228 -23.49 10.43 -11.37
N ASP A 229 -24.79 10.56 -11.21
CA ASP A 229 -25.49 11.84 -11.40
C ASP A 229 -25.09 12.85 -10.31
N ALA A 230 -24.98 12.42 -9.05
CA ALA A 230 -24.48 13.26 -7.97
C ALA A 230 -23.02 13.70 -8.19
N LEU A 231 -22.17 12.83 -8.71
CA LEU A 231 -20.79 13.18 -9.08
C LEU A 231 -20.76 14.23 -10.20
N LYS A 232 -21.59 14.06 -11.25
CA LYS A 232 -21.70 15.02 -12.35
C LYS A 232 -22.13 16.40 -11.90
N GLU A 233 -23.17 16.48 -11.05
CA GLU A 233 -23.70 17.73 -10.51
C GLU A 233 -22.64 18.55 -9.76
N ASN A 234 -21.60 17.88 -9.21
CA ASN A 234 -20.54 18.51 -8.43
C ASN A 234 -19.17 18.57 -9.13
N HIS A 235 -19.11 18.31 -10.44
CA HIS A 235 -17.85 18.19 -11.20
C HIS A 235 -16.87 17.21 -10.56
N GLN A 236 -17.37 16.14 -9.95
CA GLN A 236 -16.57 15.12 -9.29
C GLN A 236 -16.39 13.89 -10.17
N TYR A 237 -15.20 13.30 -10.10
CA TYR A 237 -14.80 12.10 -10.83
C TYR A 237 -14.22 11.10 -9.83
N LEU A 238 -14.74 9.89 -9.80
CA LEU A 238 -14.33 8.87 -8.82
C LEU A 238 -13.48 7.78 -9.46
N ILE A 239 -12.23 7.73 -9.07
CA ILE A 239 -11.34 6.61 -9.38
C ILE A 239 -11.59 5.49 -8.38
N VAL A 240 -11.92 4.30 -8.84
CA VAL A 240 -12.13 3.11 -8.01
C VAL A 240 -10.91 2.20 -8.12
N LYS A 241 -10.17 2.04 -7.03
CA LYS A 241 -8.97 1.19 -6.95
C LYS A 241 -9.20 0.05 -5.98
N LEU A 242 -9.69 -1.08 -6.49
CA LEU A 242 -9.95 -2.28 -5.70
C LEU A 242 -8.71 -3.20 -5.66
N HIS A 243 -8.75 -4.17 -4.75
CA HIS A 243 -7.77 -5.27 -4.76
C HIS A 243 -7.81 -6.02 -6.12
N PRO A 244 -6.67 -6.46 -6.68
CA PRO A 244 -6.62 -7.08 -8.01
C PRO A 244 -7.56 -8.28 -8.21
N TYR A 245 -7.87 -9.00 -7.14
CA TYR A 245 -8.85 -10.10 -7.19
C TYR A 245 -10.27 -9.60 -7.42
N GLU A 246 -10.66 -8.51 -6.77
CA GLU A 246 -11.99 -7.89 -6.91
C GLU A 246 -12.12 -7.14 -8.25
N MET A 247 -11.05 -6.51 -8.72
CA MET A 247 -11.02 -5.79 -10.01
C MET A 247 -11.51 -6.66 -11.16
N ARG A 248 -11.16 -7.94 -11.19
CA ARG A 248 -11.60 -8.90 -12.23
C ARG A 248 -13.12 -9.08 -12.30
N MET A 249 -13.85 -8.72 -11.24
CA MET A 249 -15.32 -8.79 -11.22
C MET A 249 -15.95 -7.59 -11.93
N PHE A 250 -15.16 -6.55 -12.21
CA PHE A 250 -15.58 -5.29 -12.82
C PHE A 250 -15.06 -5.12 -14.26
N ASP A 251 -14.38 -6.10 -14.84
CA ASP A 251 -13.88 -6.05 -16.22
C ASP A 251 -14.98 -5.74 -17.25
N ASN A 252 -16.24 -6.08 -16.92
CA ASN A 252 -17.43 -5.78 -17.73
C ASN A 252 -18.35 -4.73 -17.09
N PHE A 253 -17.86 -3.94 -16.12
CA PHE A 253 -18.66 -2.88 -15.53
C PHE A 253 -19.00 -1.86 -16.60
N ASN A 254 -20.29 -1.75 -16.89
CA ASN A 254 -20.76 -1.01 -18.03
C ASN A 254 -20.50 0.49 -17.86
N SER A 255 -19.83 1.10 -18.83
CA SER A 255 -19.37 2.48 -18.89
C SER A 255 -20.47 3.56 -18.94
N GLN A 256 -21.71 3.26 -18.56
CA GLN A 256 -22.78 4.25 -18.46
C GLN A 256 -22.55 5.28 -17.36
N CYS A 257 -21.65 4.99 -16.42
CA CYS A 257 -21.23 5.91 -15.37
C CYS A 257 -19.98 6.70 -15.79
N SER A 258 -20.16 7.81 -16.48
CA SER A 258 -19.05 8.60 -17.07
C SER A 258 -18.11 9.19 -16.02
N ASN A 259 -18.58 9.38 -14.78
CA ASN A 259 -17.81 9.98 -13.70
C ASN A 259 -17.23 8.93 -12.70
N VAL A 260 -17.31 7.64 -13.05
CA VAL A 260 -16.71 6.54 -12.29
C VAL A 260 -15.77 5.75 -13.20
N ALA A 261 -14.50 5.62 -12.82
CA ALA A 261 -13.52 4.85 -13.57
C ALA A 261 -12.77 3.87 -12.64
N PHE A 262 -12.51 2.65 -13.15
CA PHE A 262 -11.76 1.64 -12.44
C PHE A 262 -10.28 1.70 -12.84
N LEU A 263 -9.41 1.93 -11.86
CA LEU A 263 -7.96 1.96 -12.07
C LEU A 263 -7.38 0.55 -11.87
N ASN A 264 -7.05 -0.13 -12.96
CA ASN A 264 -6.36 -1.41 -12.93
C ASN A 264 -4.83 -1.25 -12.80
N ASN A 265 -4.15 -2.35 -12.52
CA ASN A 265 -2.69 -2.31 -12.43
C ASN A 265 -2.01 -2.16 -13.80
N ASP A 266 -2.67 -2.56 -14.89
CA ASP A 266 -2.08 -2.51 -16.24
C ASP A 266 -1.79 -1.06 -16.62
N TYR A 267 -2.71 -0.12 -16.31
CA TYR A 267 -2.47 1.31 -16.49
C TYR A 267 -1.20 1.79 -15.79
N LEU A 268 -0.99 1.35 -14.54
CA LEU A 268 0.21 1.72 -13.76
C LEU A 268 1.48 1.11 -14.37
N PHE A 269 1.43 -0.16 -14.81
CA PHE A 269 2.58 -0.82 -15.44
C PHE A 269 2.92 -0.22 -16.80
N GLU A 270 1.94 0.04 -17.66
CA GLU A 270 2.11 0.60 -19.00
C GLU A 270 2.70 2.01 -18.97
N ASN A 271 2.33 2.81 -17.95
CA ASN A 271 2.84 4.16 -17.77
C ASN A 271 4.08 4.23 -16.85
N ASN A 272 4.62 3.11 -16.38
CA ASN A 272 5.73 3.07 -15.42
C ASN A 272 5.48 3.87 -14.14
N LEU A 273 4.26 3.82 -13.62
CA LEU A 273 3.81 4.53 -12.43
C LEU A 273 3.65 3.61 -11.23
N ASP A 274 3.74 4.19 -10.05
CA ASP A 274 3.11 3.68 -8.84
C ASP A 274 1.87 4.52 -8.52
N LEU A 275 0.92 3.94 -7.82
CA LEU A 275 -0.30 4.62 -7.40
C LEU A 275 -0.05 5.92 -6.63
N TYR A 276 1.02 5.97 -5.83
CA TYR A 276 1.38 7.14 -5.03
C TYR A 276 1.79 8.34 -5.88
N GLU A 277 2.26 8.11 -7.09
CA GLU A 277 2.55 9.16 -8.07
C GLU A 277 1.28 9.75 -8.71
N LEU A 278 0.09 9.31 -8.30
CA LEU A 278 -1.21 9.85 -8.74
C LEU A 278 -2.00 10.48 -7.59
N LEU A 279 -1.69 10.12 -6.32
CA LEU A 279 -2.51 10.54 -5.17
C LEU A 279 -2.49 12.06 -4.96
N GLY A 280 -1.38 12.73 -5.29
CA GLY A 280 -1.27 14.18 -5.18
C GLY A 280 -2.29 14.94 -6.02
N ASP A 281 -2.75 14.38 -7.13
CA ASP A 281 -3.77 14.99 -8.01
C ASP A 281 -5.21 14.63 -7.62
N THR A 282 -5.41 13.80 -6.59
CA THR A 282 -6.76 13.56 -6.07
C THR A 282 -7.16 14.63 -5.06
N ASP A 283 -8.44 14.96 -5.01
CA ASP A 283 -8.99 16.01 -4.14
C ASP A 283 -9.58 15.44 -2.83
N PHE A 284 -9.95 14.15 -2.81
CA PHE A 284 -10.45 13.46 -1.61
C PHE A 284 -10.25 11.95 -1.71
N LEU A 285 -10.15 11.28 -0.55
CA LEU A 285 -10.11 9.84 -0.42
C LEU A 285 -11.43 9.30 0.15
N ILE A 286 -11.94 8.23 -0.44
CA ILE A 286 -12.95 7.38 0.19
C ILE A 286 -12.27 6.06 0.55
N THR A 287 -12.42 5.61 1.78
CA THR A 287 -11.83 4.35 2.24
C THR A 287 -12.68 3.69 3.31
N ASP A 288 -12.24 2.55 3.84
CA ASP A 288 -12.86 1.85 4.96
C ASP A 288 -11.80 1.57 6.05
N PHE A 289 -11.51 0.31 6.35
CA PHE A 289 -10.50 -0.14 7.33
C PHE A 289 -9.08 -0.24 6.75
N SER A 290 -8.81 0.45 5.67
CA SER A 290 -7.53 0.44 4.98
C SER A 290 -6.56 1.46 5.57
N SER A 291 -5.31 1.05 5.79
CA SER A 291 -4.26 1.94 6.31
C SER A 291 -3.77 3.01 5.32
N ILE A 292 -4.31 3.04 4.10
CA ILE A 292 -3.98 4.07 3.11
C ILE A 292 -4.28 5.48 3.61
N TYR A 293 -5.28 5.64 4.49
CA TYR A 293 -5.62 6.96 4.99
C TYR A 293 -4.50 7.59 5.81
N PHE A 294 -3.68 6.81 6.49
CA PHE A 294 -2.51 7.33 7.19
C PHE A 294 -1.53 8.01 6.22
N ASP A 295 -1.29 7.39 5.07
CA ASP A 295 -0.44 7.99 4.05
C ASP A 295 -1.12 9.21 3.40
N TYR A 296 -2.44 9.17 3.23
CA TYR A 296 -3.19 10.29 2.65
C TYR A 296 -3.22 11.54 3.55
N LEU A 297 -2.94 11.39 4.86
CA LEU A 297 -2.80 12.52 5.80
C LEU A 297 -1.67 13.50 5.40
N TYR A 298 -0.67 13.04 4.65
CA TYR A 298 0.39 13.93 4.15
C TYR A 298 -0.11 14.96 3.15
N LEU A 299 -1.24 14.72 2.50
CA LEU A 299 -1.87 15.65 1.56
C LEU A 299 -2.79 16.67 2.24
N ASP A 300 -3.14 16.48 3.51
CA ASP A 300 -4.16 17.25 4.26
C ASP A 300 -5.48 17.45 3.51
N LYS A 301 -5.88 16.46 2.71
CA LYS A 301 -7.10 16.45 1.92
C LYS A 301 -8.22 15.68 2.63
N PRO A 302 -9.50 15.94 2.31
CA PRO A 302 -10.64 15.25 2.91
C PRO A 302 -10.56 13.72 2.76
N ILE A 303 -10.97 13.02 3.84
CA ILE A 303 -11.04 11.55 3.87
C ILE A 303 -12.45 11.16 4.33
N ILE A 304 -13.13 10.31 3.58
CA ILE A 304 -14.46 9.79 3.91
C ILE A 304 -14.33 8.31 4.26
N PHE A 305 -14.87 7.90 5.40
CA PHE A 305 -14.76 6.52 5.88
C PHE A 305 -16.08 5.77 5.72
N ILE A 306 -16.05 4.63 5.05
CA ILE A 306 -17.19 3.70 4.96
C ILE A 306 -17.10 2.71 6.11
N THR A 307 -18.08 2.75 7.02
CA THR A 307 -18.06 1.99 8.27
C THR A 307 -19.20 0.98 8.42
N ASN A 308 -19.99 0.74 7.38
CA ASN A 308 -21.15 -0.15 7.40
C ASN A 308 -20.85 -1.59 7.84
N TYR A 309 -19.58 -2.05 7.71
CA TYR A 309 -19.13 -3.38 8.15
C TYR A 309 -18.14 -3.35 9.32
N LEU A 310 -18.03 -2.24 10.06
CA LEU A 310 -17.06 -2.09 11.15
C LEU A 310 -17.17 -3.25 12.16
N LYS A 311 -18.35 -3.53 12.69
CA LYS A 311 -18.56 -4.60 13.67
C LYS A 311 -18.16 -5.98 13.16
N GLN A 312 -18.44 -6.25 11.88
CA GLN A 312 -18.04 -7.50 11.23
C GLN A 312 -16.51 -7.58 11.08
N TYR A 313 -15.89 -6.49 10.63
CA TYR A 313 -14.45 -6.41 10.45
C TYR A 313 -13.70 -6.58 11.78
N GLU A 314 -14.14 -5.91 12.83
CA GLU A 314 -13.56 -6.04 14.18
C GLU A 314 -13.66 -7.48 14.71
N LYS A 315 -14.77 -8.15 14.45
CA LYS A 315 -14.97 -9.55 14.86
C LYS A 315 -14.03 -10.51 14.13
N VAL A 316 -13.84 -10.34 12.83
CA VAL A 316 -13.07 -11.28 11.99
C VAL A 316 -11.57 -10.95 12.01
N ARG A 317 -11.20 -9.70 11.79
CA ARG A 317 -9.81 -9.25 11.69
C ARG A 317 -9.32 -8.55 12.94
N GLY A 318 -10.13 -7.66 13.49
CA GLY A 318 -9.78 -6.77 14.58
C GLY A 318 -8.88 -5.62 14.17
N LEU A 319 -8.98 -4.52 14.90
CA LEU A 319 -8.17 -3.33 14.73
C LEU A 319 -7.16 -3.21 15.88
N LEU A 320 -6.03 -2.58 15.60
CA LEU A 320 -4.97 -2.30 16.60
C LEU A 320 -5.24 -1.04 17.38
N LEU A 321 -5.95 -0.11 16.76
CA LEU A 321 -6.36 1.17 17.34
C LEU A 321 -7.88 1.15 17.52
N SER A 322 -8.35 1.55 18.70
CA SER A 322 -9.77 1.45 19.09
C SER A 322 -10.08 2.49 20.18
N PRO A 323 -11.27 3.09 20.19
CA PRO A 323 -12.37 2.87 19.24
C PRO A 323 -12.06 3.43 17.84
N TYR A 324 -12.68 2.84 16.80
CA TYR A 324 -12.34 3.18 15.40
C TYR A 324 -12.69 4.62 15.05
N GLU A 325 -13.79 5.12 15.59
CA GLU A 325 -14.26 6.49 15.37
C GLU A 325 -13.24 7.56 15.82
N ASP A 326 -12.43 7.26 16.84
CA ASP A 326 -11.43 8.19 17.35
C ASP A 326 -10.18 8.25 16.43
N VAL A 327 -10.00 7.23 15.58
CA VAL A 327 -8.84 7.13 14.68
C VAL A 327 -9.18 7.47 13.22
N THR A 328 -10.41 7.94 12.96
CA THR A 328 -10.87 8.31 11.61
C THR A 328 -11.04 9.83 11.50
N PRO A 329 -10.05 10.55 10.96
CA PRO A 329 -10.08 12.01 10.82
C PRO A 329 -10.92 12.45 9.61
N GLY A 330 -12.21 12.08 9.61
CA GLY A 330 -13.15 12.37 8.54
C GLY A 330 -14.54 11.81 8.83
N PRO A 331 -15.56 12.19 8.04
CA PRO A 331 -16.92 11.70 8.23
C PRO A 331 -17.01 10.18 8.00
N CYS A 332 -17.75 9.49 8.87
CA CYS A 332 -18.08 8.07 8.77
C CYS A 332 -19.48 7.91 8.14
N VAL A 333 -19.59 7.11 7.10
CA VAL A 333 -20.83 6.85 6.36
C VAL A 333 -21.15 5.35 6.29
N ASN A 334 -22.45 5.02 6.37
CA ASN A 334 -22.90 3.62 6.38
C ASN A 334 -23.83 3.29 5.20
N SER A 335 -24.16 4.27 4.39
CA SER A 335 -25.11 4.14 3.27
C SER A 335 -24.73 5.05 2.11
N GLN A 336 -25.23 4.74 0.90
CA GLN A 336 -25.08 5.63 -0.26
C GLN A 336 -25.65 7.00 0.01
N LYS A 337 -26.82 7.11 0.64
CA LYS A 337 -27.46 8.39 0.98
C LYS A 337 -26.55 9.29 1.82
N GLU A 338 -25.89 8.73 2.84
CA GLU A 338 -24.96 9.48 3.68
C GLU A 338 -23.72 9.88 2.87
N LEU A 339 -23.17 8.95 2.05
CA LEU A 339 -22.05 9.26 1.16
C LEU A 339 -22.37 10.42 0.21
N LEU A 340 -23.53 10.40 -0.45
CA LEU A 340 -23.94 11.48 -1.36
C LEU A 340 -24.13 12.82 -0.65
N GLN A 341 -24.55 12.83 0.61
CA GLN A 341 -24.61 14.05 1.41
C GLN A 341 -23.23 14.65 1.67
N VAL A 342 -22.25 13.79 2.01
CA VAL A 342 -20.86 14.23 2.26
C VAL A 342 -20.17 14.67 0.95
N LEU A 343 -20.41 14.00 -0.17
CA LEU A 343 -19.80 14.34 -1.46
C LEU A 343 -20.21 15.74 -1.98
N ARG A 344 -21.34 16.29 -1.53
CA ARG A 344 -21.73 17.67 -1.86
C ARG A 344 -20.79 18.70 -1.24
N HIS A 345 -20.18 18.38 -0.09
CA HIS A 345 -19.27 19.26 0.65
C HIS A 345 -18.13 18.41 1.26
N PRO A 346 -17.22 17.86 0.45
CA PRO A 346 -16.19 16.94 0.95
C PRO A 346 -15.12 17.66 1.79
N ASP A 347 -14.92 18.97 1.58
CA ASP A 347 -13.95 19.77 2.33
C ASP A 347 -14.57 20.22 3.66
N ASP A 348 -14.39 19.39 4.69
CA ASP A 348 -14.87 19.69 6.03
C ASP A 348 -13.68 20.03 6.95
N LYS A 349 -13.47 21.33 7.17
CA LYS A 349 -12.42 21.88 8.03
C LYS A 349 -12.50 21.41 9.49
N GLN A 350 -13.63 20.87 9.93
CA GLN A 350 -13.77 20.36 11.29
C GLN A 350 -12.81 19.20 11.57
N TYR A 351 -12.43 18.41 10.56
CA TYR A 351 -11.51 17.28 10.69
C TYR A 351 -10.03 17.63 10.49
N GLN A 352 -9.70 18.85 10.11
CA GLN A 352 -8.31 19.25 9.82
C GLN A 352 -7.39 19.06 11.03
N ASN A 353 -7.84 19.48 12.23
CA ASN A 353 -7.05 19.28 13.44
C ASN A 353 -6.84 17.79 13.79
N GLN A 354 -7.82 16.95 13.47
CA GLN A 354 -7.67 15.50 13.68
C GLN A 354 -6.71 14.90 12.67
N ARG A 355 -6.74 15.32 11.40
CA ARG A 355 -5.77 14.91 10.38
C ARG A 355 -4.36 15.29 10.79
N PHE A 356 -4.15 16.52 11.22
CA PHE A 356 -2.88 17.00 11.72
C PHE A 356 -2.39 16.17 12.93
N TYR A 357 -3.24 15.96 13.94
CA TYR A 357 -2.92 15.18 15.12
C TYR A 357 -2.47 13.75 14.76
N TRP A 358 -3.22 13.07 13.89
CA TRP A 358 -2.87 11.71 13.46
C TRP A 358 -1.61 11.68 12.62
N ARG A 359 -1.39 12.69 11.78
CA ARG A 359 -0.15 12.81 11.01
C ARG A 359 1.06 12.90 11.94
N GLU A 360 1.04 13.77 12.93
CA GLU A 360 2.12 13.91 13.93
C GLU A 360 2.41 12.61 14.71
N LEU A 361 1.37 11.80 14.97
CA LEU A 361 1.54 10.52 15.66
C LEU A 361 2.17 9.43 14.79
N ILE A 362 1.89 9.44 13.50
CA ILE A 362 2.37 8.40 12.59
C ILE A 362 3.69 8.77 11.92
N ASP A 363 4.07 10.03 11.97
CA ASP A 363 5.28 10.54 11.35
C ASP A 363 6.00 11.55 12.25
N GLU A 364 7.16 11.14 12.72
CA GLU A 364 8.08 11.94 13.52
C GLU A 364 9.35 12.31 12.71
N VAL A 365 9.35 12.03 11.40
CA VAL A 365 10.43 12.41 10.49
C VAL A 365 10.23 13.87 10.09
N GLU A 366 11.23 14.71 10.33
CA GLU A 366 11.10 16.17 10.16
C GLU A 366 10.90 16.59 8.70
N ASP A 367 11.51 15.86 7.74
CA ASP A 367 11.45 16.17 6.31
C ASP A 367 10.76 15.04 5.52
N ILE A 368 9.94 15.43 4.52
CA ILE A 368 9.38 14.49 3.53
C ILE A 368 10.48 14.22 2.48
N ASP A 369 11.55 13.57 2.89
CA ASP A 369 12.60 13.03 2.04
C ASP A 369 13.16 11.79 2.74
N SER A 370 12.62 10.64 2.39
CA SER A 370 13.01 9.37 3.00
C SER A 370 14.07 8.64 2.18
N CYS A 371 14.06 8.84 0.86
CA CYS A 371 14.89 8.03 -0.04
C CYS A 371 16.39 8.28 0.16
N GLU A 372 16.83 9.54 0.20
CA GLU A 372 18.26 9.85 0.37
C GLU A 372 18.78 9.45 1.75
N PRO A 373 18.11 9.81 2.89
CA PRO A 373 18.52 9.34 4.21
C PRO A 373 18.59 7.82 4.35
N ILE A 374 17.65 7.09 3.74
CA ILE A 374 17.69 5.62 3.74
C ILE A 374 18.88 5.09 2.96
N PHE A 375 19.14 5.65 1.77
CA PHE A 375 20.26 5.26 0.93
C PHE A 375 21.59 5.54 1.64
N ASP A 376 21.74 6.72 2.19
CA ASP A 376 22.90 7.16 2.96
C ASP A 376 23.14 6.26 4.20
N TYR A 377 22.10 6.01 4.98
CA TYR A 377 22.21 5.17 6.16
C TYR A 377 22.65 3.74 5.78
N MET A 378 21.99 3.16 4.78
CA MET A 378 22.28 1.81 4.29
C MET A 378 23.74 1.66 3.82
N THR A 379 24.26 2.64 3.08
CA THR A 379 25.61 2.55 2.49
C THR A 379 26.73 2.92 3.44
N LYS A 380 26.44 3.73 4.48
CA LYS A 380 27.45 4.17 5.47
C LYS A 380 27.55 3.22 6.67
N ASN A 381 26.49 2.47 7.01
CA ASN A 381 26.45 1.65 8.22
C ASN A 381 26.57 0.16 7.98
N PHE A 382 26.47 -0.28 6.75
CA PHE A 382 26.59 -1.68 6.36
C PHE A 382 27.62 -1.87 5.22
#